data_9b0c151d0c68ca959540a77f7bd6f5e7
#
_entry.id   9b0c151d0c68ca959540a77f7bd6f5e7
#
_cell.length_a   1.000
_cell.length_b   1.000
_cell.length_c   1.000
_cell.angle_alpha   90.00
_cell.angle_beta   90.00
_cell.angle_gamma   90.00
#
_symmetry.space_group_name_H-M   'P 1'
#
loop_
_entity.id
_entity.type
_entity.pdbx_description
1 polymer ?
#
loop_
_entity_poly.entity_id
_entity_poly.type
_entity_poly.pdbx_seq_one_letter_code
_entity_poly.pdbx_strand_id
1 'polypeptide(L)'
;GMGFADFHFGFGHPPAPEEYPHTTVAYFRWPWAELEPKEGQYNFALVDRVIEQAKAKGETLAIRIVSEYKTGSPQWLLDKGVGSVKESDGIFPDYNHPVFLDYHERLIRAFGERYGRSVDIDHVDIGSIGCWGEWNTVCCEGVEAQCKAFFPTEANQIAITDWYLKYFAGTPLVMLHGGQLKYAASHGAGWRGDCFGDYGYFSPDWNHMEHAYPPVLEEAVIANAWKRGPVQMEVCGYIHEWYERGFDLDRILNQGLEWHLSVLNAKSKPVPAAWRPRFNEFLKRIGYRFVLRELTHSAESHPGGPLVLQSRWENKGVAPIYHAWPLAYRLRSSSDQVVAQWTSPADLKQWLPGPSPRVEDTVVVPETLSAGSYALDVAILSEDARSAHVELAIEGKRADRWYALSRVEIR
;
A
#
# COMPACT_ATOMS: atom_id res chain seq x y z
N GLY A 1 -2.31 3.58 -2.01
CA GLY A 1 -1.09 4.37 -2.09
C GLY A 1 -0.12 3.86 -3.13
N MET A 2 0.78 4.70 -3.48
CA MET A 2 1.88 4.40 -4.38
C MET A 2 3.01 5.41 -4.17
N GLY A 3 4.24 5.05 -4.50
CA GLY A 3 5.36 5.97 -4.36
C GLY A 3 6.24 5.69 -3.14
N PHE A 4 6.86 6.72 -2.59
CA PHE A 4 7.68 6.57 -1.39
C PHE A 4 6.81 6.51 -0.13
N ALA A 5 7.23 5.68 0.83
CA ALA A 5 6.61 5.62 2.14
C ALA A 5 7.27 6.59 3.12
N ASP A 6 6.45 7.22 3.99
CA ASP A 6 6.92 7.95 5.17
C ASP A 6 7.01 6.96 6.35
N PHE A 7 8.21 6.50 6.61
CA PHE A 7 8.47 5.47 7.61
C PHE A 7 8.47 6.07 9.02
N HIS A 8 7.46 5.71 9.83
CA HIS A 8 7.26 6.24 11.20
C HIS A 8 7.33 7.77 11.27
N PHE A 9 6.89 8.47 10.23
CA PHE A 9 7.05 9.93 10.12
C PHE A 9 8.50 10.38 10.37
N GLY A 10 9.47 9.63 9.81
CA GLY A 10 10.89 9.89 10.01
C GLY A 10 11.34 9.77 11.47
N PHE A 11 10.58 9.03 12.30
CA PHE A 11 10.79 8.94 13.76
C PHE A 11 10.81 10.30 14.47
N GLY A 12 9.94 11.23 14.01
CA GLY A 12 9.87 12.60 14.51
C GLY A 12 10.91 13.56 13.91
N HIS A 13 11.74 13.08 13.00
CA HIS A 13 12.76 13.85 12.29
C HIS A 13 12.64 13.63 10.78
N PRO A 14 11.50 14.00 10.15
CA PRO A 14 11.32 13.82 8.73
C PRO A 14 12.37 14.63 7.95
N PRO A 15 12.88 14.11 6.82
CA PRO A 15 13.74 14.87 5.95
C PRO A 15 12.98 16.07 5.37
N ALA A 16 13.71 17.11 4.98
CA ALA A 16 13.12 18.25 4.32
C ALA A 16 12.51 17.85 2.95
N PRO A 17 11.47 18.55 2.46
CA PRO A 17 10.82 18.21 1.19
C PRO A 17 11.78 18.19 -0.02
N GLU A 18 12.84 18.98 0.02
CA GLU A 18 13.90 18.99 -0.98
C GLU A 18 14.86 17.80 -0.86
N GLU A 19 14.88 17.10 0.25
CA GLU A 19 15.79 15.98 0.52
C GLU A 19 15.14 14.62 0.29
N TYR A 20 13.81 14.54 0.36
CA TYR A 20 13.08 13.28 0.22
C TYR A 20 11.91 13.45 -0.74
N PRO A 21 11.58 12.42 -1.57
CA PRO A 21 10.43 12.46 -2.44
C PRO A 21 9.11 12.63 -1.68
N HIS A 22 8.10 13.19 -2.35
CA HIS A 22 6.74 13.24 -1.81
C HIS A 22 6.22 11.83 -1.50
N THR A 23 5.61 11.68 -0.34
CA THR A 23 5.07 10.42 0.17
C THR A 23 3.54 10.40 0.08
N THR A 24 2.97 9.22 -0.10
CA THR A 24 1.52 9.01 -0.15
C THR A 24 1.07 7.90 0.80
N VAL A 25 2.04 7.23 1.44
CA VAL A 25 1.82 6.12 2.38
C VAL A 25 2.65 6.38 3.63
N ALA A 26 2.03 6.45 4.79
CA ALA A 26 2.70 6.33 6.07
C ALA A 26 2.85 4.84 6.40
N TYR A 27 4.05 4.37 6.68
CA TYR A 27 4.30 2.97 7.01
C TYR A 27 4.76 2.81 8.45
N PHE A 28 4.00 2.03 9.24
CA PHE A 28 4.23 1.83 10.65
C PHE A 28 4.33 0.34 11.01
N ARG A 29 5.33 0.03 11.85
CA ARG A 29 5.51 -1.25 12.52
C ARG A 29 5.24 -1.08 14.00
N TRP A 30 4.38 -1.89 14.57
CA TRP A 30 4.10 -1.85 16.00
C TRP A 30 4.36 -3.21 16.65
N PRO A 31 5.13 -3.21 17.78
CA PRO A 31 5.17 -4.37 18.66
C PRO A 31 3.77 -4.72 19.18
N TRP A 32 3.46 -6.01 19.29
CA TRP A 32 2.20 -6.46 19.87
C TRP A 32 1.95 -5.82 21.25
N ALA A 33 2.99 -5.74 22.10
CA ALA A 33 2.88 -5.13 23.43
C ALA A 33 2.40 -3.67 23.43
N GLU A 34 2.63 -2.91 22.35
CA GLU A 34 2.11 -1.54 22.21
C GLU A 34 0.65 -1.53 21.77
N LEU A 35 0.25 -2.52 20.96
CA LEU A 35 -1.11 -2.65 20.45
C LEU A 35 -2.07 -3.27 21.47
N GLU A 36 -1.57 -4.12 22.37
CA GLU A 36 -2.33 -4.76 23.43
C GLU A 36 -1.52 -4.78 24.74
N PRO A 37 -1.36 -3.63 25.40
CA PRO A 37 -0.54 -3.50 26.61
C PRO A 37 -1.06 -4.30 27.81
N LYS A 38 -2.35 -4.62 27.82
CA LYS A 38 -3.00 -5.51 28.78
C LYS A 38 -3.95 -6.44 28.04
N GLU A 39 -4.10 -7.66 28.56
CA GLU A 39 -4.97 -8.69 27.97
C GLU A 39 -6.35 -8.14 27.61
N GLY A 40 -6.75 -8.24 26.35
CA GLY A 40 -8.02 -7.78 25.82
C GLY A 40 -8.20 -6.26 25.75
N GLN A 41 -7.17 -5.49 26.06
CA GLN A 41 -7.21 -4.02 25.99
C GLN A 41 -6.41 -3.51 24.79
N TYR A 42 -7.05 -3.51 23.64
CA TYR A 42 -6.43 -3.06 22.38
C TYR A 42 -6.28 -1.54 22.32
N ASN A 43 -5.08 -1.08 22.01
CA ASN A 43 -4.74 0.35 21.93
C ASN A 43 -5.10 0.93 20.55
N PHE A 44 -6.37 0.89 20.19
CA PHE A 44 -6.85 1.46 18.94
C PHE A 44 -6.56 2.97 18.83
N ALA A 45 -6.57 3.69 19.97
CA ALA A 45 -6.29 5.11 19.99
C ALA A 45 -4.87 5.45 19.47
N LEU A 46 -3.89 4.54 19.59
CA LEU A 46 -2.57 4.70 19.01
C LEU A 46 -2.66 4.74 17.47
N VAL A 47 -3.35 3.77 16.89
CA VAL A 47 -3.48 3.63 15.42
C VAL A 47 -4.37 4.74 14.85
N ASP A 48 -5.52 5.02 15.50
CA ASP A 48 -6.44 6.10 15.09
C ASP A 48 -5.72 7.45 15.02
N ARG A 49 -4.87 7.78 16.00
CA ARG A 49 -4.08 9.01 15.99
C ARG A 49 -3.10 9.06 14.81
N VAL A 50 -2.46 7.95 14.48
CA VAL A 50 -1.53 7.88 13.34
C VAL A 50 -2.29 8.00 12.03
N ILE A 51 -3.48 7.40 11.90
CA ILE A 51 -4.38 7.58 10.75
C ILE A 51 -4.69 9.07 10.55
N GLU A 52 -5.10 9.78 11.59
CA GLU A 52 -5.42 11.23 11.48
C GLU A 52 -4.18 12.06 11.09
N GLN A 53 -3.00 11.71 11.59
CA GLN A 53 -1.75 12.38 11.22
C GLN A 53 -1.38 12.09 9.74
N ALA A 54 -1.55 10.86 9.27
CA ALA A 54 -1.33 10.48 7.87
C ALA A 54 -2.29 11.23 6.95
N LYS A 55 -3.59 11.24 7.27
CA LYS A 55 -4.60 12.00 6.53
C LYS A 55 -4.28 13.49 6.42
N ALA A 56 -3.80 14.10 7.51
CA ALA A 56 -3.41 15.51 7.51
C ALA A 56 -2.24 15.80 6.54
N LYS A 57 -1.42 14.78 6.23
CA LYS A 57 -0.34 14.83 5.22
C LYS A 57 -0.79 14.40 3.82
N GLY A 58 -2.03 13.94 3.65
CA GLY A 58 -2.53 13.37 2.40
C GLY A 58 -2.06 11.94 2.15
N GLU A 59 -1.73 11.20 3.19
CA GLU A 59 -1.24 9.82 3.16
C GLU A 59 -2.30 8.84 3.67
N THR A 60 -2.22 7.59 3.19
CA THR A 60 -2.89 6.41 3.78
C THR A 60 -1.91 5.63 4.64
N LEU A 61 -2.41 4.81 5.57
CA LEU A 61 -1.58 4.09 6.52
C LEU A 61 -1.33 2.64 6.08
N ALA A 62 -0.07 2.23 6.01
CA ALA A 62 0.32 0.83 5.93
C ALA A 62 0.77 0.33 7.31
N ILE A 63 0.36 -0.90 7.67
CA ILE A 63 0.52 -1.46 9.01
C ILE A 63 1.32 -2.77 8.95
N ARG A 64 2.28 -2.92 9.88
CA ARG A 64 2.88 -4.21 10.26
C ARG A 64 2.76 -4.42 11.76
N ILE A 65 2.25 -5.56 12.17
CA ILE A 65 2.28 -6.02 13.56
C ILE A 65 3.49 -6.95 13.71
N VAL A 66 4.30 -6.74 14.74
CA VAL A 66 5.48 -7.56 15.02
C VAL A 66 5.40 -8.16 16.43
N SER A 67 5.84 -9.41 16.59
CA SER A 67 5.73 -10.12 17.87
C SER A 67 7.06 -10.26 18.59
N GLU A 68 8.16 -9.87 17.96
CA GLU A 68 9.52 -10.06 18.48
C GLU A 68 10.19 -8.72 18.81
N TYR A 69 10.22 -7.76 17.90
CA TYR A 69 11.03 -6.55 17.93
C TYR A 69 10.78 -5.64 19.15
N LYS A 70 11.81 -5.12 19.78
CA LYS A 70 11.76 -4.26 20.98
C LYS A 70 11.03 -4.94 22.14
N THR A 71 9.88 -4.39 22.53
CA THR A 71 9.01 -4.97 23.55
C THR A 71 8.31 -6.25 23.07
N GLY A 72 8.26 -6.47 21.74
CA GLY A 72 7.77 -7.68 21.11
C GLY A 72 6.37 -8.11 21.58
N SER A 73 6.26 -9.34 22.03
CA SER A 73 5.06 -9.88 22.66
C SER A 73 4.85 -9.29 24.05
N PRO A 74 3.60 -9.03 24.48
CA PRO A 74 3.32 -8.44 25.77
C PRO A 74 3.69 -9.36 26.94
N GLN A 75 4.19 -8.77 28.04
CA GLN A 75 4.62 -9.54 29.21
C GLN A 75 3.51 -10.45 29.77
N TRP A 76 2.26 -9.96 29.79
CA TRP A 76 1.12 -10.75 30.28
C TRP A 76 0.91 -12.05 29.48
N LEU A 77 1.31 -12.09 28.18
CA LEU A 77 1.27 -13.28 27.35
C LEU A 77 2.38 -14.26 27.74
N LEU A 78 3.59 -13.77 27.99
CA LEU A 78 4.72 -14.56 28.45
C LEU A 78 4.45 -15.14 29.84
N ASP A 79 3.80 -14.39 30.72
CA ASP A 79 3.39 -14.83 32.07
C ASP A 79 2.37 -16.00 32.03
N LYS A 80 1.70 -16.23 30.89
CA LYS A 80 0.84 -17.40 30.65
C LYS A 80 1.61 -18.66 30.23
N GLY A 81 2.93 -18.60 30.28
CA GLY A 81 3.81 -19.74 29.99
C GLY A 81 4.25 -19.88 28.54
N VAL A 82 4.03 -18.86 27.70
CA VAL A 82 4.59 -18.84 26.36
C VAL A 82 6.12 -18.74 26.49
N GLY A 83 6.82 -19.74 25.95
CA GLY A 83 8.30 -19.74 25.92
C GLY A 83 8.83 -18.56 25.12
N SER A 84 9.98 -18.05 25.51
CA SER A 84 10.65 -16.97 24.79
C SER A 84 12.16 -17.02 24.98
N VAL A 85 12.89 -16.44 24.04
CA VAL A 85 14.33 -16.24 24.14
C VAL A 85 14.67 -14.78 23.85
N LYS A 86 15.54 -14.19 24.66
CA LYS A 86 16.07 -12.86 24.41
C LYS A 86 17.13 -12.95 23.31
N GLU A 87 17.01 -12.10 22.33
CA GLU A 87 17.94 -11.93 21.22
C GLU A 87 18.43 -10.47 21.14
N SER A 88 19.16 -10.07 20.07
CA SER A 88 19.81 -8.75 19.98
C SER A 88 18.84 -7.57 20.00
N ASP A 89 17.67 -7.71 19.37
CA ASP A 89 16.74 -6.61 19.09
C ASP A 89 15.43 -6.69 19.85
N GLY A 90 15.17 -7.83 20.55
CA GLY A 90 13.90 -8.03 21.25
C GLY A 90 13.78 -9.35 22.01
N ILE A 91 12.60 -9.90 21.99
CA ILE A 91 12.25 -11.18 22.63
C ILE A 91 11.53 -12.07 21.62
N PHE A 92 12.18 -13.15 21.20
CA PHE A 92 11.64 -14.10 20.24
C PHE A 92 10.72 -15.09 20.95
N PRO A 93 9.40 -15.08 20.70
CA PRO A 93 8.45 -15.96 21.39
C PRO A 93 8.41 -17.35 20.76
N ASP A 94 7.87 -18.33 21.51
CA ASP A 94 7.48 -19.62 20.95
C ASP A 94 6.19 -19.47 20.11
N TYR A 95 6.36 -19.35 18.81
CA TYR A 95 5.27 -19.23 17.84
C TYR A 95 4.43 -20.50 17.70
N ASN A 96 4.85 -21.63 18.30
CA ASN A 96 4.10 -22.87 18.27
C ASN A 96 3.24 -23.08 19.53
N HIS A 97 3.43 -22.25 20.55
CA HIS A 97 2.70 -22.39 21.80
C HIS A 97 1.20 -22.13 21.60
N PRO A 98 0.27 -23.00 22.03
CA PRO A 98 -1.16 -22.83 21.79
C PRO A 98 -1.73 -21.50 22.31
N VAL A 99 -1.22 -21.03 23.46
CA VAL A 99 -1.62 -19.74 24.03
C VAL A 99 -1.17 -18.58 23.13
N PHE A 100 0.04 -18.62 22.55
CA PHE A 100 0.48 -17.62 21.59
C PHE A 100 -0.48 -17.58 20.40
N LEU A 101 -0.77 -18.70 19.79
CA LEU A 101 -1.63 -18.81 18.62
C LEU A 101 -3.04 -18.27 18.89
N ASP A 102 -3.67 -18.70 20.01
CA ASP A 102 -5.03 -18.23 20.38
C ASP A 102 -5.09 -16.72 20.55
N TYR A 103 -4.16 -16.12 21.32
CA TYR A 103 -4.18 -14.68 21.56
C TYR A 103 -3.74 -13.87 20.35
N HIS A 104 -2.84 -14.39 19.53
CA HIS A 104 -2.43 -13.74 18.31
C HIS A 104 -3.58 -13.68 17.28
N GLU A 105 -4.37 -14.78 17.13
CA GLU A 105 -5.59 -14.71 16.31
C GLU A 105 -6.56 -13.65 16.81
N ARG A 106 -6.75 -13.54 18.14
CA ARG A 106 -7.63 -12.53 18.74
C ARG A 106 -7.16 -11.11 18.43
N LEU A 107 -5.85 -10.86 18.51
CA LEU A 107 -5.25 -9.57 18.12
C LEU A 107 -5.54 -9.25 16.66
N ILE A 108 -5.18 -10.15 15.74
CA ILE A 108 -5.38 -9.93 14.29
C ILE A 108 -6.86 -9.75 13.97
N ARG A 109 -7.75 -10.50 14.60
CA ARG A 109 -9.19 -10.35 14.46
C ARG A 109 -9.66 -8.98 14.92
N ALA A 110 -9.28 -8.52 16.11
CA ALA A 110 -9.71 -7.24 16.67
C ALA A 110 -9.29 -6.06 15.79
N PHE A 111 -8.05 -6.10 15.26
CA PHE A 111 -7.55 -5.09 14.34
C PHE A 111 -8.19 -5.20 12.95
N GLY A 112 -8.43 -6.42 12.45
CA GLY A 112 -9.13 -6.65 11.20
C GLY A 112 -10.59 -6.20 11.22
N GLU A 113 -11.33 -6.49 12.31
CA GLU A 113 -12.71 -6.02 12.50
C GLU A 113 -12.80 -4.48 12.51
N ARG A 114 -11.80 -3.80 13.07
CA ARG A 114 -11.78 -2.34 13.13
C ARG A 114 -11.28 -1.68 11.85
N TYR A 115 -10.22 -2.20 11.25
CA TYR A 115 -9.47 -1.54 10.16
C TYR A 115 -9.56 -2.25 8.82
N GLY A 116 -9.99 -3.49 8.77
CA GLY A 116 -9.95 -4.35 7.57
C GLY A 116 -10.85 -3.90 6.41
N ARG A 117 -11.60 -2.81 6.56
CA ARG A 117 -12.37 -2.12 5.50
C ARG A 117 -12.20 -0.61 5.57
N SER A 118 -11.18 -0.13 6.27
CA SER A 118 -10.95 1.30 6.37
C SER A 118 -10.33 1.83 5.09
N VAL A 119 -10.92 2.88 4.54
CA VAL A 119 -10.38 3.61 3.37
C VAL A 119 -9.05 4.31 3.65
N ASP A 120 -8.73 4.49 4.93
CA ASP A 120 -7.51 5.13 5.40
C ASP A 120 -6.33 4.15 5.52
N ILE A 121 -6.58 2.83 5.41
CA ILE A 121 -5.55 1.80 5.39
C ILE A 121 -5.16 1.46 3.96
N ASP A 122 -3.90 1.67 3.63
CA ASP A 122 -3.33 1.37 2.31
C ASP A 122 -3.18 -0.13 2.07
N HIS A 123 -2.43 -0.78 2.94
CA HIS A 123 -2.22 -2.22 2.95
C HIS A 123 -1.76 -2.69 4.33
N VAL A 124 -1.84 -3.99 4.54
CA VAL A 124 -1.30 -4.64 5.75
C VAL A 124 -0.21 -5.62 5.33
N ASP A 125 0.94 -5.47 5.99
CA ASP A 125 2.07 -6.37 5.86
C ASP A 125 1.88 -7.55 6.83
N ILE A 126 1.85 -8.77 6.32
CA ILE A 126 1.74 -10.00 7.11
C ILE A 126 3.09 -10.27 7.77
N GLY A 127 3.38 -9.55 8.84
CA GLY A 127 4.71 -9.43 9.44
C GLY A 127 4.80 -9.88 10.89
N SER A 128 3.96 -10.83 11.33
CA SER A 128 3.92 -11.24 12.73
C SER A 128 5.07 -12.11 13.19
N ILE A 129 5.80 -12.74 12.28
CA ILE A 129 6.74 -13.83 12.59
C ILE A 129 8.17 -13.40 12.38
N GLY A 130 9.04 -13.81 13.32
CA GLY A 130 10.50 -13.73 13.19
C GLY A 130 11.04 -12.32 13.42
N CYS A 131 12.34 -12.17 13.19
CA CYS A 131 13.06 -10.93 13.37
C CYS A 131 12.39 -9.79 12.61
N TRP A 132 12.06 -8.71 13.29
CA TRP A 132 11.36 -7.52 12.76
C TRP A 132 10.02 -7.82 12.06
N GLY A 133 9.46 -9.04 12.25
CA GLY A 133 8.31 -9.52 11.48
C GLY A 133 8.67 -9.89 10.04
N GLU A 134 9.90 -10.33 9.79
CA GLU A 134 10.44 -10.62 8.44
C GLU A 134 10.65 -12.11 8.19
N TRP A 135 9.92 -12.97 8.89
CA TRP A 135 9.86 -14.41 8.66
C TRP A 135 11.22 -15.12 8.66
N ASN A 136 12.17 -14.60 9.45
CA ASN A 136 13.53 -15.13 9.56
C ASN A 136 14.00 -15.16 11.02
N THR A 137 15.21 -15.67 11.26
CA THR A 137 15.82 -15.80 12.59
C THR A 137 17.20 -15.15 12.64
N VAL A 138 17.49 -14.18 11.77
CA VAL A 138 18.85 -13.58 11.64
C VAL A 138 19.26 -12.75 12.85
N CYS A 139 18.30 -12.22 13.63
CA CYS A 139 18.57 -11.49 14.88
C CYS A 139 18.97 -12.41 16.04
N CYS A 140 18.91 -13.71 15.88
CA CYS A 140 19.08 -14.70 16.94
C CYS A 140 20.55 -15.12 17.14
N GLU A 141 21.51 -14.24 16.90
CA GLU A 141 22.94 -14.55 17.09
C GLU A 141 23.21 -15.02 18.53
N GLY A 142 23.83 -16.19 18.66
CA GLY A 142 24.14 -16.83 19.94
C GLY A 142 22.99 -17.61 20.58
N VAL A 143 21.80 -17.56 19.99
CA VAL A 143 20.58 -18.29 20.45
C VAL A 143 19.82 -18.96 19.30
N GLU A 144 20.50 -19.25 18.20
CA GLU A 144 19.92 -19.73 16.93
C GLU A 144 19.09 -21.03 17.12
N ALA A 145 19.58 -21.96 17.97
CA ALA A 145 18.92 -23.23 18.22
C ALA A 145 17.55 -23.02 18.89
N GLN A 146 17.45 -22.10 19.83
CA GLN A 146 16.20 -21.77 20.53
C GLN A 146 15.24 -21.06 19.58
N CYS A 147 15.67 -20.04 18.81
CA CYS A 147 14.84 -19.39 17.83
C CYS A 147 14.33 -20.35 16.77
N LYS A 148 15.18 -21.27 16.29
CA LYS A 148 14.77 -22.30 15.34
C LYS A 148 13.70 -23.23 15.93
N ALA A 149 13.83 -23.60 17.21
CA ALA A 149 12.84 -24.43 17.90
C ALA A 149 11.50 -23.69 18.11
N PHE A 150 11.55 -22.38 18.30
CA PHE A 150 10.37 -21.53 18.51
C PHE A 150 9.77 -21.01 17.21
N PHE A 151 10.51 -21.05 16.10
CA PHE A 151 9.99 -20.65 14.79
C PHE A 151 8.76 -21.51 14.42
N PRO A 152 7.70 -20.94 13.86
CA PRO A 152 6.45 -21.68 13.66
C PRO A 152 6.60 -22.81 12.66
N THR A 153 5.92 -23.91 12.93
CA THR A 153 5.73 -24.98 11.95
C THR A 153 5.01 -24.43 10.72
N GLU A 154 5.15 -25.10 9.57
CA GLU A 154 4.46 -24.70 8.33
C GLU A 154 2.95 -24.55 8.53
N ALA A 155 2.33 -25.48 9.28
CA ALA A 155 0.90 -25.41 9.60
C ALA A 155 0.54 -24.15 10.38
N ASN A 156 1.37 -23.74 11.35
CA ASN A 156 1.15 -22.51 12.12
C ASN A 156 1.44 -21.24 11.29
N GLN A 157 2.42 -21.31 10.38
CA GLN A 157 2.67 -20.22 9.44
C GLN A 157 1.47 -19.98 8.53
N ILE A 158 0.87 -21.06 7.99
CA ILE A 158 -0.34 -20.99 7.17
C ILE A 158 -1.50 -20.45 8.00
N ALA A 159 -1.72 -20.96 9.21
CA ALA A 159 -2.80 -20.49 10.09
C ALA A 159 -2.69 -18.98 10.38
N ILE A 160 -1.49 -18.50 10.71
CA ILE A 160 -1.25 -17.07 10.93
C ILE A 160 -1.54 -16.27 9.65
N THR A 161 -1.11 -16.74 8.50
CA THR A 161 -1.40 -16.10 7.20
C THR A 161 -2.91 -16.05 6.95
N ASP A 162 -3.64 -17.13 7.23
CA ASP A 162 -5.10 -17.23 7.08
C ASP A 162 -5.86 -16.22 7.94
N TRP A 163 -5.38 -15.93 9.16
CA TRP A 163 -6.02 -14.90 9.98
C TRP A 163 -5.97 -13.53 9.33
N TYR A 164 -4.84 -13.14 8.73
CA TYR A 164 -4.75 -11.90 7.96
C TYR A 164 -5.66 -11.90 6.74
N LEU A 165 -5.63 -12.98 5.94
CA LEU A 165 -6.50 -13.13 4.76
C LEU A 165 -8.00 -13.05 5.13
N LYS A 166 -8.38 -13.61 6.26
CA LYS A 166 -9.75 -13.62 6.76
C LYS A 166 -10.20 -12.29 7.31
N TYR A 167 -9.42 -11.71 8.23
CA TYR A 167 -9.86 -10.56 8.99
C TYR A 167 -9.58 -9.22 8.29
N PHE A 168 -8.64 -9.18 7.33
CA PHE A 168 -8.37 -8.03 6.47
C PHE A 168 -8.83 -8.25 5.01
N ALA A 169 -9.85 -9.06 4.79
CA ALA A 169 -10.32 -9.43 3.45
C ALA A 169 -10.70 -8.24 2.53
N GLY A 170 -10.96 -7.06 3.09
CA GLY A 170 -11.23 -5.82 2.35
C GLY A 170 -10.02 -4.93 2.11
N THR A 171 -8.86 -5.28 2.68
CA THR A 171 -7.63 -4.49 2.62
C THR A 171 -6.57 -5.21 1.80
N PRO A 172 -5.81 -4.54 0.91
CA PRO A 172 -4.66 -5.15 0.26
C PRO A 172 -3.65 -5.70 1.28
N LEU A 173 -3.12 -6.89 1.03
CA LEU A 173 -2.13 -7.54 1.87
C LEU A 173 -0.82 -7.71 1.11
N VAL A 174 0.31 -7.68 1.82
CA VAL A 174 1.63 -8.07 1.29
C VAL A 174 2.28 -9.13 2.18
N MET A 175 3.01 -10.04 1.55
CA MET A 175 3.80 -11.07 2.24
C MET A 175 5.26 -10.98 1.82
N LEU A 176 6.16 -11.05 2.80
CA LEU A 176 7.60 -11.05 2.54
C LEU A 176 8.02 -12.29 1.72
N HIS A 177 9.04 -12.13 0.88
CA HIS A 177 9.59 -13.18 0.02
C HIS A 177 10.06 -14.44 0.78
N GLY A 178 10.49 -14.31 2.03
CA GLY A 178 10.89 -15.44 2.92
C GLY A 178 9.76 -16.08 3.70
N GLY A 179 8.53 -15.52 3.65
CA GLY A 179 7.36 -16.05 4.35
C GLY A 179 6.54 -17.02 3.51
N GLN A 180 5.26 -17.19 3.86
CA GLN A 180 4.30 -18.03 3.12
C GLN A 180 3.81 -17.33 1.83
N LEU A 181 4.75 -16.74 1.05
CA LEU A 181 4.43 -15.90 -0.08
C LEU A 181 3.63 -16.62 -1.18
N LYS A 182 4.03 -17.84 -1.55
CA LYS A 182 3.30 -18.60 -2.57
C LYS A 182 1.84 -18.84 -2.16
N TYR A 183 1.63 -19.19 -0.89
CA TYR A 183 0.30 -19.38 -0.32
C TYR A 183 -0.48 -18.05 -0.31
N ALA A 184 0.07 -17.01 0.27
CA ALA A 184 -0.58 -15.70 0.37
C ALA A 184 -0.90 -15.11 -1.02
N ALA A 185 0.03 -15.20 -1.98
CA ALA A 185 -0.18 -14.75 -3.36
C ALA A 185 -1.28 -15.53 -4.08
N SER A 186 -1.42 -16.84 -3.82
CA SER A 186 -2.54 -17.63 -4.36
C SER A 186 -3.91 -17.14 -3.86
N HIS A 187 -3.93 -16.48 -2.69
CA HIS A 187 -5.12 -15.90 -2.07
C HIS A 187 -5.25 -14.38 -2.26
N GLY A 188 -4.44 -13.77 -3.15
CA GLY A 188 -4.61 -12.39 -3.57
C GLY A 188 -3.68 -11.37 -2.90
N ALA A 189 -2.79 -11.79 -2.01
CA ALA A 189 -1.78 -10.90 -1.47
C ALA A 189 -0.73 -10.52 -2.54
N GLY A 190 -0.19 -9.32 -2.42
CA GLY A 190 1.01 -8.90 -3.11
C GLY A 190 2.27 -9.44 -2.43
N TRP A 191 3.44 -8.98 -2.85
CA TRP A 191 4.69 -9.42 -2.25
C TRP A 191 5.58 -8.27 -1.78
N ARG A 192 6.46 -8.58 -0.84
CA ARG A 192 7.39 -7.63 -0.25
C ARG A 192 8.82 -8.16 -0.31
N GLY A 193 9.77 -7.27 -0.61
CA GLY A 193 11.21 -7.48 -0.41
C GLY A 193 11.75 -6.47 0.61
N ASP A 194 12.69 -6.90 1.42
CA ASP A 194 13.25 -6.14 2.54
C ASP A 194 14.63 -5.54 2.29
N CYS A 195 15.24 -5.89 1.14
CA CYS A 195 16.57 -5.41 0.75
C CYS A 195 16.66 -4.96 -0.72
N PHE A 196 15.71 -4.11 -1.14
CA PHE A 196 15.74 -3.52 -2.47
C PHE A 196 17.01 -2.68 -2.68
N GLY A 197 17.65 -2.85 -3.83
CA GLY A 197 18.88 -2.16 -4.18
C GLY A 197 20.16 -2.81 -3.63
N ASP A 198 20.04 -3.94 -2.93
CA ASP A 198 21.21 -4.70 -2.51
C ASP A 198 21.87 -5.42 -3.68
N TYR A 199 22.93 -4.83 -4.18
CA TYR A 199 23.89 -5.40 -5.16
C TYR A 199 25.26 -5.64 -4.53
N GLY A 200 25.29 -6.22 -3.33
CA GLY A 200 26.50 -6.50 -2.57
C GLY A 200 26.65 -5.62 -1.33
N TYR A 201 25.51 -5.30 -0.68
CA TYR A 201 25.51 -4.55 0.57
C TYR A 201 26.16 -5.34 1.71
N PHE A 202 25.83 -6.63 1.81
CA PHE A 202 26.32 -7.53 2.86
C PHE A 202 27.46 -8.43 2.41
N SER A 203 27.50 -8.83 1.15
CA SER A 203 28.49 -9.78 0.61
C SER A 203 28.81 -9.45 -0.84
N PRO A 204 30.07 -9.59 -1.28
CA PRO A 204 30.44 -9.43 -2.69
C PRO A 204 29.90 -10.57 -3.58
N ASP A 205 29.63 -11.75 -3.00
CA ASP A 205 29.32 -12.98 -3.76
C ASP A 205 27.82 -13.31 -3.75
N TRP A 206 27.04 -12.60 -2.95
CA TRP A 206 25.59 -12.82 -2.84
C TRP A 206 24.86 -11.51 -2.54
N ASN A 207 23.72 -11.30 -3.20
CA ASN A 207 22.87 -10.14 -2.99
C ASN A 207 21.40 -10.48 -3.21
N HIS A 208 20.51 -9.65 -2.67
CA HIS A 208 19.07 -9.88 -2.76
C HIS A 208 18.55 -9.70 -4.18
N MET A 209 19.07 -8.71 -4.91
CA MET A 209 18.55 -8.33 -6.22
C MET A 209 18.79 -9.39 -7.31
N GLU A 210 19.80 -10.22 -7.17
CA GLU A 210 20.16 -11.26 -8.15
C GLU A 210 19.92 -12.68 -7.64
N HIS A 211 20.02 -12.91 -6.32
CA HIS A 211 20.04 -14.25 -5.75
C HIS A 211 18.82 -14.59 -4.89
N ALA A 212 18.14 -13.59 -4.29
CA ALA A 212 16.97 -13.85 -3.46
C ALA A 212 15.65 -13.65 -4.23
N TYR A 213 15.46 -12.50 -4.89
CA TYR A 213 14.16 -12.19 -5.50
C TYR A 213 13.90 -12.89 -6.84
N PRO A 214 14.84 -12.96 -7.81
CA PRO A 214 14.56 -13.58 -9.09
C PRO A 214 14.08 -15.03 -8.99
N PRO A 215 14.69 -15.93 -8.17
CA PRO A 215 14.19 -17.29 -8.00
C PRO A 215 12.75 -17.37 -7.47
N VAL A 216 12.37 -16.45 -6.60
CA VAL A 216 10.99 -16.38 -6.06
C VAL A 216 10.01 -16.00 -7.17
N LEU A 217 10.42 -15.12 -8.08
CA LEU A 217 9.61 -14.65 -9.20
C LEU A 217 9.52 -15.65 -10.38
N GLU A 218 10.25 -16.77 -10.34
CA GLU A 218 10.04 -17.88 -11.28
C GLU A 218 8.68 -18.57 -11.04
N GLU A 219 8.16 -18.50 -9.83
CA GLU A 219 6.82 -18.99 -9.51
C GLU A 219 5.73 -18.10 -10.10
N ALA A 220 5.00 -18.61 -11.09
CA ALA A 220 4.01 -17.84 -11.86
C ALA A 220 2.95 -17.13 -10.99
N VAL A 221 2.57 -17.73 -9.85
CA VAL A 221 1.59 -17.12 -8.93
C VAL A 221 2.16 -15.88 -8.27
N ILE A 222 3.46 -15.87 -7.95
CA ILE A 222 4.17 -14.75 -7.34
C ILE A 222 4.48 -13.68 -8.40
N ALA A 223 4.99 -14.08 -9.57
CA ALA A 223 5.26 -13.19 -10.68
C ALA A 223 4.01 -12.40 -11.13
N ASN A 224 2.82 -12.92 -10.91
CA ASN A 224 1.54 -12.29 -11.23
C ASN A 224 0.81 -11.70 -10.01
N ALA A 225 1.38 -11.75 -8.81
CA ALA A 225 0.75 -11.26 -7.58
C ALA A 225 0.44 -9.75 -7.67
N TRP A 226 1.29 -8.97 -8.34
CA TRP A 226 1.12 -7.54 -8.58
C TRP A 226 -0.21 -7.15 -9.25
N LYS A 227 -0.87 -8.08 -9.93
CA LYS A 227 -2.20 -7.84 -10.55
C LYS A 227 -3.34 -7.79 -9.53
N ARG A 228 -3.10 -8.25 -8.30
CA ARG A 228 -4.12 -8.38 -7.25
C ARG A 228 -3.75 -7.71 -5.93
N GLY A 229 -2.46 -7.59 -5.63
CA GLY A 229 -1.94 -6.96 -4.42
C GLY A 229 -0.66 -6.18 -4.68
N PRO A 230 -0.31 -5.21 -3.84
CA PRO A 230 0.82 -4.31 -4.08
C PRO A 230 2.17 -5.03 -4.00
N VAL A 231 3.13 -4.54 -4.76
CA VAL A 231 4.54 -4.85 -4.55
C VAL A 231 5.14 -3.74 -3.70
N GLN A 232 5.61 -4.11 -2.52
CA GLN A 232 6.27 -3.21 -1.60
C GLN A 232 7.73 -3.61 -1.42
N MET A 233 8.63 -2.65 -1.58
CA MET A 233 10.04 -2.84 -1.30
C MET A 233 10.51 -1.97 -0.16
N GLU A 234 11.45 -2.49 0.62
CA GLU A 234 12.21 -1.73 1.60
C GLU A 234 13.68 -1.78 1.23
N VAL A 235 14.40 -0.67 1.40
CA VAL A 235 15.85 -0.63 1.14
C VAL A 235 16.62 -1.26 2.31
N CYS A 236 17.67 -2.03 2.03
CA CYS A 236 18.72 -2.32 3.01
C CYS A 236 19.57 -1.07 3.19
N GLY A 237 19.96 -0.79 4.42
CA GLY A 237 20.68 0.45 4.71
C GLY A 237 19.87 1.67 4.26
N TYR A 238 20.51 2.59 3.54
CA TYR A 238 19.91 3.83 3.05
C TYR A 238 20.35 4.13 1.62
N ILE A 239 19.56 4.92 0.88
CA ILE A 239 19.87 5.25 -0.52
C ILE A 239 21.21 5.99 -0.69
N HIS A 240 21.62 6.81 0.28
CA HIS A 240 22.91 7.49 0.20
C HIS A 240 24.10 6.50 0.25
N GLU A 241 23.94 5.34 0.91
CA GLU A 241 24.99 4.30 0.92
C GLU A 241 25.12 3.63 -0.45
N TRP A 242 24.04 3.51 -1.23
CA TRP A 242 24.14 3.07 -2.61
C TRP A 242 24.99 4.04 -3.44
N TYR A 243 24.79 5.36 -3.22
CA TYR A 243 25.53 6.40 -3.90
C TYR A 243 27.02 6.36 -3.54
N GLU A 244 27.35 6.24 -2.26
CA GLU A 244 28.72 6.15 -1.76
C GLU A 244 29.45 4.88 -2.26
N ARG A 245 28.73 3.78 -2.38
CA ARG A 245 29.25 2.50 -2.90
C ARG A 245 29.30 2.44 -4.44
N GLY A 246 28.79 3.45 -5.13
CA GLY A 246 28.78 3.50 -6.59
C GLY A 246 27.84 2.49 -7.24
N PHE A 247 26.75 2.11 -6.57
CA PHE A 247 25.74 1.21 -7.17
C PHE A 247 25.09 1.85 -8.39
N ASP A 248 24.74 1.03 -9.37
CA ASP A 248 24.03 1.46 -10.58
C ASP A 248 22.56 1.75 -10.26
N LEU A 249 22.24 3.03 -10.08
CA LEU A 249 20.88 3.48 -9.77
C LEU A 249 19.88 3.09 -10.85
N ASP A 250 20.25 3.23 -12.14
CA ASP A 250 19.33 2.94 -13.24
C ASP A 250 18.98 1.45 -13.29
N ARG A 251 19.93 0.59 -13.01
CA ARG A 251 19.69 -0.86 -12.88
C ARG A 251 18.73 -1.16 -11.73
N ILE A 252 18.94 -0.56 -10.54
CA ILE A 252 18.07 -0.74 -9.38
C ILE A 252 16.64 -0.29 -9.71
N LEU A 253 16.47 0.94 -10.21
CA LEU A 253 15.14 1.49 -10.46
C LEU A 253 14.40 0.74 -11.58
N ASN A 254 15.09 0.36 -12.67
CA ASN A 254 14.47 -0.42 -13.75
C ASN A 254 13.99 -1.78 -13.27
N GLN A 255 14.76 -2.48 -12.43
CA GLN A 255 14.34 -3.75 -11.87
C GLN A 255 13.10 -3.61 -10.98
N GLY A 256 13.00 -2.54 -10.19
CA GLY A 256 11.78 -2.23 -9.45
C GLY A 256 10.56 -2.00 -10.36
N LEU A 257 10.75 -1.36 -11.52
CA LEU A 257 9.68 -1.18 -12.49
C LEU A 257 9.29 -2.50 -13.18
N GLU A 258 10.25 -3.36 -13.50
CA GLU A 258 10.01 -4.70 -14.04
C GLU A 258 9.22 -5.58 -13.07
N TRP A 259 9.44 -5.42 -11.78
CA TRP A 259 8.73 -6.13 -10.72
C TRP A 259 7.40 -5.49 -10.32
N HIS A 260 6.95 -4.46 -11.06
CA HIS A 260 5.67 -3.78 -10.81
C HIS A 260 5.58 -3.10 -9.43
N LEU A 261 6.68 -2.50 -8.98
CA LEU A 261 6.75 -1.83 -7.67
C LEU A 261 5.64 -0.79 -7.51
N SER A 262 4.95 -0.85 -6.38
CA SER A 262 3.92 0.11 -5.99
C SER A 262 4.40 1.05 -4.89
N VAL A 263 5.07 0.54 -3.86
CA VAL A 263 5.52 1.30 -2.68
C VAL A 263 6.98 1.02 -2.37
N LEU A 264 7.78 2.07 -2.20
CA LEU A 264 9.18 1.98 -1.77
C LEU A 264 9.35 2.62 -0.39
N ASN A 265 9.71 1.81 0.61
CA ASN A 265 10.16 2.29 1.91
C ASN A 265 11.67 2.55 1.88
N ALA A 266 12.06 3.80 1.69
CA ALA A 266 13.44 4.26 1.76
C ALA A 266 13.80 4.79 3.16
N LYS A 267 13.07 4.35 4.19
CA LYS A 267 13.30 4.61 5.62
C LYS A 267 13.30 6.09 6.01
N SER A 268 12.64 6.94 5.22
CA SER A 268 12.57 8.41 5.42
C SER A 268 13.95 9.02 5.67
N LYS A 269 14.94 8.65 4.86
CA LYS A 269 16.29 9.22 4.91
C LYS A 269 16.57 10.01 3.63
N PRO A 270 17.34 11.11 3.71
CA PRO A 270 17.66 11.94 2.56
C PRO A 270 18.17 11.15 1.36
N VAL A 271 17.69 11.50 0.19
CA VAL A 271 18.16 10.97 -1.09
C VAL A 271 19.24 11.91 -1.64
N PRO A 272 20.39 11.40 -2.13
CA PRO A 272 21.44 12.22 -2.71
C PRO A 272 20.90 13.20 -3.78
N ALA A 273 21.27 14.47 -3.69
CA ALA A 273 20.77 15.52 -4.57
C ALA A 273 21.01 15.21 -6.06
N ALA A 274 22.14 14.59 -6.38
CA ALA A 274 22.47 14.16 -7.74
C ALA A 274 21.49 13.10 -8.31
N TRP A 275 20.83 12.34 -7.45
CA TRP A 275 19.90 11.28 -7.85
C TRP A 275 18.43 11.70 -7.81
N ARG A 276 18.10 12.85 -7.24
CA ARG A 276 16.72 13.35 -7.14
C ARG A 276 15.98 13.40 -8.48
N PRO A 277 16.56 13.89 -9.60
CA PRO A 277 15.87 13.88 -10.89
C PRO A 277 15.48 12.46 -11.34
N ARG A 278 16.32 11.45 -11.08
CA ARG A 278 16.04 10.06 -11.43
C ARG A 278 14.90 9.50 -10.60
N PHE A 279 14.88 9.77 -9.29
CA PHE A 279 13.76 9.35 -8.43
C PHE A 279 12.46 10.07 -8.79
N ASN A 280 12.50 11.34 -9.20
CA ASN A 280 11.31 12.04 -9.67
C ASN A 280 10.70 11.38 -10.93
N GLU A 281 11.52 10.94 -11.88
CA GLU A 281 11.05 10.20 -13.06
C GLU A 281 10.56 8.79 -12.68
N PHE A 282 11.24 8.10 -11.77
CA PHE A 282 10.82 6.81 -11.25
C PHE A 282 9.44 6.88 -10.58
N LEU A 283 9.18 7.91 -9.76
CA LEU A 283 7.90 8.14 -9.11
C LEU A 283 6.72 8.35 -10.07
N LYS A 284 6.99 8.81 -11.30
CA LYS A 284 5.96 8.92 -12.34
C LYS A 284 5.54 7.57 -12.92
N ARG A 285 6.27 6.50 -12.59
CA ARG A 285 6.11 5.17 -13.17
C ARG A 285 5.71 4.10 -12.16
N ILE A 286 6.15 4.16 -10.91
CA ILE A 286 5.78 3.18 -9.88
C ILE A 286 4.29 3.28 -9.54
N GLY A 287 3.69 2.16 -9.14
CA GLY A 287 2.27 2.07 -8.88
C GLY A 287 1.42 2.34 -10.12
N TYR A 288 0.29 2.99 -9.95
CA TYR A 288 -0.62 3.38 -11.01
C TYR A 288 -0.46 4.86 -11.39
N ARG A 289 -0.77 5.20 -12.66
CA ARG A 289 -0.80 6.59 -13.15
C ARG A 289 -1.86 6.72 -14.25
N PHE A 290 -3.06 7.14 -13.90
CA PHE A 290 -4.18 7.18 -14.84
C PHE A 290 -4.18 8.47 -15.66
N VAL A 291 -4.35 8.29 -16.98
CA VAL A 291 -4.47 9.35 -17.98
C VAL A 291 -5.79 9.16 -18.72
N LEU A 292 -6.64 10.17 -18.71
CA LEU A 292 -7.79 10.23 -19.61
C LEU A 292 -7.29 10.67 -20.98
N ARG A 293 -7.41 9.80 -21.98
CA ARG A 293 -6.95 10.04 -23.36
C ARG A 293 -8.03 10.65 -24.23
N GLU A 294 -9.26 10.32 -23.96
CA GLU A 294 -10.38 10.76 -24.77
C GLU A 294 -11.65 10.77 -23.92
N LEU A 295 -12.44 11.80 -24.09
CA LEU A 295 -13.82 11.86 -23.58
C LEU A 295 -14.74 12.34 -24.70
N THR A 296 -15.77 11.57 -24.99
CA THR A 296 -16.89 11.95 -25.81
C THR A 296 -18.15 11.92 -24.96
N HIS A 297 -18.99 12.92 -25.08
CA HIS A 297 -20.26 12.97 -24.36
C HIS A 297 -21.36 13.61 -25.21
N SER A 298 -22.62 13.42 -24.81
CA SER A 298 -23.74 14.15 -25.40
C SER A 298 -23.50 15.65 -25.29
N ALA A 299 -23.55 16.39 -26.40
CA ALA A 299 -23.34 17.85 -26.39
C ALA A 299 -24.47 18.56 -25.61
N GLU A 300 -25.66 17.98 -25.63
CA GLU A 300 -26.87 18.46 -24.95
C GLU A 300 -27.68 17.31 -24.33
N SER A 301 -28.44 17.63 -23.30
CA SER A 301 -29.44 16.76 -22.67
C SER A 301 -30.61 17.62 -22.15
N HIS A 302 -31.54 17.04 -21.41
CA HIS A 302 -32.66 17.72 -20.78
C HIS A 302 -32.87 17.20 -19.35
N PRO A 303 -33.58 17.94 -18.47
CA PRO A 303 -33.94 17.44 -17.14
C PRO A 303 -34.67 16.09 -17.25
N GLY A 304 -34.23 15.11 -16.44
CA GLY A 304 -34.69 13.71 -16.51
C GLY A 304 -34.15 12.91 -17.69
N GLY A 305 -33.42 13.53 -18.61
CA GLY A 305 -32.85 12.88 -19.79
C GLY A 305 -31.52 12.20 -19.58
N PRO A 306 -31.10 11.35 -20.54
CA PRO A 306 -29.80 10.67 -20.47
C PRO A 306 -28.64 11.61 -20.86
N LEU A 307 -27.52 11.46 -20.18
CA LEU A 307 -26.23 11.99 -20.59
C LEU A 307 -25.27 10.81 -20.79
N VAL A 308 -24.89 10.56 -22.04
CA VAL A 308 -23.95 9.49 -22.39
C VAL A 308 -22.53 10.02 -22.29
N LEU A 309 -21.67 9.27 -21.62
CA LEU A 309 -20.25 9.57 -21.39
C LEU A 309 -19.43 8.38 -21.88
N GLN A 310 -18.55 8.59 -22.85
CA GLN A 310 -17.63 7.57 -23.35
C GLN A 310 -16.22 8.06 -23.13
N SER A 311 -15.42 7.30 -22.38
CA SER A 311 -14.06 7.68 -22.03
C SER A 311 -13.07 6.56 -22.33
N ARG A 312 -11.84 6.95 -22.72
CA ARG A 312 -10.74 6.04 -22.94
C ARG A 312 -9.57 6.43 -22.03
N TRP A 313 -9.11 5.48 -21.29
CA TRP A 313 -8.09 5.65 -20.26
C TRP A 313 -6.81 4.93 -20.59
N GLU A 314 -5.75 5.28 -19.90
CA GLU A 314 -4.46 4.57 -19.92
C GLU A 314 -3.85 4.60 -18.53
N ASN A 315 -3.31 3.46 -18.09
CA ASN A 315 -2.48 3.41 -16.90
C ASN A 315 -1.00 3.47 -17.33
N LYS A 316 -0.35 4.61 -17.08
CA LYS A 316 1.07 4.86 -17.38
C LYS A 316 2.01 4.36 -16.29
N GLY A 317 1.49 3.91 -15.16
CA GLY A 317 2.25 3.25 -14.11
C GLY A 317 2.59 1.81 -14.46
N VAL A 318 3.24 1.12 -13.54
CA VAL A 318 3.62 -0.30 -13.70
C VAL A 318 2.73 -1.27 -12.92
N ALA A 319 1.76 -0.78 -12.16
CA ALA A 319 0.83 -1.59 -11.37
C ALA A 319 -0.60 -1.03 -11.44
N PRO A 320 -1.65 -1.81 -11.12
CA PRO A 320 -3.01 -1.32 -11.00
C PRO A 320 -3.23 -0.61 -9.66
N ILE A 321 -4.42 -0.03 -9.49
CA ILE A 321 -4.95 0.35 -8.19
C ILE A 321 -5.51 -0.89 -7.49
N TYR A 322 -5.38 -0.98 -6.16
CA TYR A 322 -5.84 -2.17 -5.41
C TYR A 322 -7.09 -1.90 -4.57
N HIS A 323 -7.49 -0.66 -4.45
CA HIS A 323 -8.71 -0.25 -3.76
C HIS A 323 -9.88 -0.11 -4.74
N ALA A 324 -11.10 -0.35 -4.27
CA ALA A 324 -12.32 -0.23 -5.06
C ALA A 324 -12.79 1.23 -5.15
N TRP A 325 -11.91 2.13 -5.57
CA TRP A 325 -12.21 3.54 -5.71
C TRP A 325 -12.96 3.82 -7.01
N PRO A 326 -14.16 4.46 -6.93
CA PRO A 326 -14.99 4.66 -8.12
C PRO A 326 -14.51 5.82 -8.99
N LEU A 327 -14.55 5.62 -10.30
CA LEU A 327 -14.56 6.73 -11.26
C LEU A 327 -15.85 7.51 -11.08
N ALA A 328 -15.80 8.84 -11.14
CA ALA A 328 -16.96 9.69 -10.96
C ALA A 328 -16.95 10.88 -11.92
N TYR A 329 -18.14 11.34 -12.22
CA TYR A 329 -18.40 12.55 -13.01
C TYR A 329 -19.30 13.48 -12.21
N ARG A 330 -19.19 14.80 -12.44
CA ARG A 330 -20.11 15.77 -11.88
C ARG A 330 -20.39 16.92 -12.85
N LEU A 331 -21.55 17.54 -12.67
CA LEU A 331 -21.88 18.82 -13.29
C LEU A 331 -21.78 19.96 -12.27
N ARG A 332 -21.22 21.09 -12.71
CA ARG A 332 -21.19 22.32 -11.93
C ARG A 332 -21.82 23.47 -12.70
N SER A 333 -22.58 24.29 -11.98
CA SER A 333 -23.16 25.53 -12.50
C SER A 333 -22.10 26.61 -12.80
N SER A 334 -22.54 27.70 -13.39
CA SER A 334 -21.71 28.90 -13.62
C SER A 334 -21.24 29.56 -12.31
N SER A 335 -21.93 29.33 -11.20
CA SER A 335 -21.54 29.76 -9.84
C SER A 335 -20.65 28.76 -9.11
N ASP A 336 -20.10 27.79 -9.81
CA ASP A 336 -19.19 26.73 -9.30
C ASP A 336 -19.85 25.73 -8.33
N GLN A 337 -21.17 25.72 -8.25
CA GLN A 337 -21.90 24.76 -7.39
C GLN A 337 -22.04 23.42 -8.09
N VAL A 338 -21.78 22.32 -7.34
CA VAL A 338 -22.06 20.96 -7.79
C VAL A 338 -23.58 20.76 -7.81
N VAL A 339 -24.13 20.48 -8.99
CA VAL A 339 -25.57 20.30 -9.23
C VAL A 339 -25.96 18.85 -9.49
N ALA A 340 -24.99 18.01 -9.88
CA ALA A 340 -25.17 16.58 -10.05
C ALA A 340 -23.80 15.86 -9.89
N GLN A 341 -23.83 14.62 -9.39
CA GLN A 341 -22.65 13.75 -9.29
C GLN A 341 -23.08 12.29 -9.48
N TRP A 342 -22.26 11.52 -10.18
CA TRP A 342 -22.49 10.10 -10.47
C TRP A 342 -21.19 9.32 -10.35
N THR A 343 -21.28 8.05 -9.99
CA THR A 343 -20.18 7.09 -10.02
C THR A 343 -20.36 6.10 -11.17
N SER A 344 -19.26 5.78 -11.84
CA SER A 344 -19.21 4.73 -12.85
C SER A 344 -19.15 3.34 -12.19
N PRO A 345 -19.78 2.30 -12.77
CA PRO A 345 -19.61 0.92 -12.31
C PRO A 345 -18.26 0.30 -12.74
N ALA A 346 -17.39 1.03 -13.42
CA ALA A 346 -16.11 0.53 -13.90
C ALA A 346 -15.21 0.08 -12.73
N ASP A 347 -14.68 -1.14 -12.81
CA ASP A 347 -13.70 -1.66 -11.84
C ASP A 347 -12.29 -1.21 -12.24
N LEU A 348 -11.77 -0.18 -11.57
CA LEU A 348 -10.46 0.38 -11.83
C LEU A 348 -9.31 -0.58 -11.49
N LYS A 349 -9.55 -1.59 -10.66
CA LYS A 349 -8.56 -2.63 -10.35
C LYS A 349 -8.17 -3.46 -11.58
N GLN A 350 -9.03 -3.48 -12.60
CA GLN A 350 -8.76 -4.14 -13.88
C GLN A 350 -7.97 -3.24 -14.86
N TRP A 351 -7.68 -1.99 -14.50
CA TRP A 351 -6.93 -1.07 -15.37
C TRP A 351 -5.43 -1.33 -15.25
N LEU A 352 -5.02 -2.49 -15.76
CA LEU A 352 -3.62 -2.89 -15.78
C LEU A 352 -2.78 -1.99 -16.71
N PRO A 353 -1.46 -1.89 -16.49
CA PRO A 353 -0.53 -1.27 -17.44
C PRO A 353 -0.63 -1.90 -18.83
N GLY A 354 -0.56 -1.08 -19.88
CA GLY A 354 -0.57 -1.51 -21.28
C GLY A 354 -1.94 -1.38 -21.96
N PRO A 355 -2.99 -2.11 -21.56
CA PRO A 355 -4.33 -1.93 -22.15
C PRO A 355 -4.89 -0.52 -21.97
N SER A 356 -5.70 -0.06 -22.93
CA SER A 356 -6.43 1.20 -22.85
C SER A 356 -7.93 0.93 -22.58
N PRO A 357 -8.37 0.86 -21.33
CA PRO A 357 -9.76 0.59 -20.99
C PRO A 357 -10.67 1.67 -21.53
N ARG A 358 -11.83 1.24 -22.04
CA ARG A 358 -12.93 2.09 -22.46
C ARG A 358 -14.06 1.96 -21.46
N VAL A 359 -14.63 3.08 -21.07
CA VAL A 359 -15.76 3.16 -20.16
C VAL A 359 -16.89 3.87 -20.88
N GLU A 360 -18.06 3.29 -20.82
CA GLU A 360 -19.31 3.86 -21.35
C GLU A 360 -20.31 3.92 -20.21
N ASP A 361 -20.69 5.13 -19.85
CA ASP A 361 -21.65 5.42 -18.79
C ASP A 361 -22.84 6.18 -19.38
N THR A 362 -24.05 5.81 -18.97
CA THR A 362 -25.26 6.60 -19.22
C THR A 362 -25.83 7.01 -17.88
N VAL A 363 -25.78 8.31 -17.60
CA VAL A 363 -26.30 8.88 -16.36
C VAL A 363 -27.57 9.71 -16.64
N VAL A 364 -28.42 9.86 -15.63
CA VAL A 364 -29.68 10.64 -15.78
C VAL A 364 -29.44 12.03 -15.17
N VAL A 365 -29.72 13.06 -15.97
CA VAL A 365 -29.67 14.47 -15.53
C VAL A 365 -30.81 14.68 -14.52
N PRO A 366 -30.58 15.31 -13.36
CA PRO A 366 -31.63 15.59 -12.38
C PRO A 366 -32.81 16.34 -13.00
N GLU A 367 -34.03 15.92 -12.71
CA GLU A 367 -35.28 16.56 -13.20
C GLU A 367 -35.41 18.02 -12.79
N THR A 368 -34.75 18.37 -11.67
CA THR A 368 -34.75 19.73 -11.10
C THR A 368 -33.72 20.66 -11.71
N LEU A 369 -32.86 20.15 -12.60
CA LEU A 369 -31.80 20.96 -13.20
C LEU A 369 -32.36 21.93 -14.24
N SER A 370 -32.10 23.22 -14.07
CA SER A 370 -32.57 24.24 -15.01
C SER A 370 -31.81 24.19 -16.32
N ALA A 371 -32.41 24.72 -17.39
CA ALA A 371 -31.75 24.92 -18.68
C ALA A 371 -30.49 25.82 -18.47
N GLY A 372 -29.39 25.47 -19.14
CA GLY A 372 -28.15 26.23 -19.06
C GLY A 372 -26.92 25.40 -19.41
N SER A 373 -25.75 26.04 -19.37
CA SER A 373 -24.44 25.44 -19.66
C SER A 373 -23.74 25.03 -18.37
N TYR A 374 -23.35 23.76 -18.26
CA TYR A 374 -22.75 23.19 -17.06
C TYR A 374 -21.35 22.65 -17.36
N ALA A 375 -20.41 22.89 -16.46
CA ALA A 375 -19.08 22.28 -16.53
C ALA A 375 -19.14 20.81 -16.16
N LEU A 376 -18.52 19.93 -16.95
CA LEU A 376 -18.35 18.52 -16.69
C LEU A 376 -16.96 18.26 -16.13
N ASP A 377 -16.88 17.70 -14.92
CA ASP A 377 -15.62 17.32 -14.28
C ASP A 377 -15.58 15.79 -14.07
N VAL A 378 -14.35 15.27 -13.93
CA VAL A 378 -14.06 13.86 -13.61
C VAL A 378 -13.14 13.76 -12.38
N ALA A 379 -13.29 12.68 -11.61
CA ALA A 379 -12.37 12.31 -10.53
C ALA A 379 -12.40 10.79 -10.30
N ILE A 380 -11.41 10.28 -9.57
CA ILE A 380 -11.47 8.98 -8.90
C ILE A 380 -11.62 9.30 -7.41
N LEU A 381 -12.72 8.82 -6.82
CA LEU A 381 -13.10 9.15 -5.44
C LEU A 381 -12.58 8.10 -4.47
N SER A 382 -12.56 8.46 -3.16
CA SER A 382 -12.46 7.49 -2.07
C SER A 382 -13.61 6.47 -2.15
N GLU A 383 -13.45 5.31 -1.52
CA GLU A 383 -14.44 4.23 -1.57
C GLU A 383 -15.83 4.68 -1.07
N ASP A 384 -15.88 5.62 -0.11
CA ASP A 384 -17.11 6.22 0.37
C ASP A 384 -17.72 7.27 -0.60
N ALA A 385 -17.09 7.48 -1.75
CA ALA A 385 -17.47 8.42 -2.81
C ALA A 385 -17.59 9.89 -2.38
N ARG A 386 -16.92 10.29 -1.26
CA ARG A 386 -17.05 11.63 -0.70
C ARG A 386 -16.02 12.61 -1.21
N SER A 387 -14.80 12.16 -1.48
CA SER A 387 -13.70 13.06 -1.86
C SER A 387 -12.89 12.50 -3.03
N ALA A 388 -12.37 13.39 -3.89
CA ALA A 388 -11.41 13.00 -4.91
C ALA A 388 -10.09 12.58 -4.22
N HIS A 389 -9.64 11.36 -4.50
CA HIS A 389 -8.54 10.72 -3.79
C HIS A 389 -7.31 10.48 -4.67
N VAL A 390 -7.52 10.20 -5.97
CA VAL A 390 -6.43 9.93 -6.92
C VAL A 390 -6.14 11.14 -7.77
N GLU A 391 -4.87 11.49 -7.88
CA GLU A 391 -4.41 12.48 -8.84
C GLU A 391 -4.29 11.87 -10.23
N LEU A 392 -5.01 12.44 -11.19
CA LEU A 392 -4.93 12.05 -12.60
C LEU A 392 -3.75 12.77 -13.28
N ALA A 393 -3.12 12.10 -14.24
CA ALA A 393 -2.03 12.69 -15.02
C ALA A 393 -2.58 13.42 -16.26
N ILE A 394 -3.48 14.37 -16.03
CA ILE A 394 -4.09 15.25 -17.04
C ILE A 394 -4.13 16.69 -16.53
N GLU A 395 -4.39 17.63 -17.42
CA GLU A 395 -4.62 19.03 -17.08
C GLU A 395 -6.03 19.28 -16.53
N GLY A 396 -6.30 20.48 -16.01
CA GLY A 396 -7.62 20.88 -15.50
C GLY A 396 -7.86 20.55 -14.03
N LYS A 397 -6.81 20.19 -13.26
CA LYS A 397 -6.92 19.90 -11.82
C LYS A 397 -7.43 21.13 -11.06
N ARG A 398 -8.45 20.91 -10.24
CA ARG A 398 -9.06 21.89 -9.34
C ARG A 398 -8.53 21.70 -7.91
N ALA A 399 -8.81 22.68 -7.04
CA ALA A 399 -8.39 22.64 -5.64
C ALA A 399 -8.95 21.43 -4.86
N ASP A 400 -10.13 20.93 -5.22
CA ASP A 400 -10.78 19.77 -4.66
C ASP A 400 -10.40 18.43 -5.35
N ARG A 401 -9.32 18.44 -6.16
CA ARG A 401 -8.76 17.31 -6.91
C ARG A 401 -9.68 16.73 -8.01
N TRP A 402 -10.76 17.40 -8.36
CA TRP A 402 -11.52 17.11 -9.57
C TRP A 402 -10.84 17.75 -10.78
N TYR A 403 -11.14 17.24 -11.97
CA TYR A 403 -10.55 17.71 -13.22
C TYR A 403 -11.62 18.22 -14.14
N ALA A 404 -11.55 19.51 -14.50
CA ALA A 404 -12.47 20.13 -15.46
C ALA A 404 -12.15 19.64 -16.88
N LEU A 405 -13.16 19.12 -17.59
CA LEU A 405 -12.96 18.51 -18.90
C LEU A 405 -13.67 19.30 -20.02
N SER A 406 -14.97 19.59 -19.86
CA SER A 406 -15.83 20.01 -20.93
C SER A 406 -17.06 20.76 -20.40
N ARG A 407 -18.02 21.03 -21.26
CA ARG A 407 -19.33 21.60 -20.93
C ARG A 407 -20.46 20.81 -21.59
N VAL A 408 -21.60 20.77 -20.91
CA VAL A 408 -22.85 20.14 -21.37
C VAL A 408 -23.94 21.18 -21.35
N GLU A 409 -24.75 21.26 -22.41
CA GLU A 409 -25.94 22.12 -22.49
C GLU A 409 -27.18 21.34 -22.04
N ILE A 410 -27.91 21.87 -21.06
CA ILE A 410 -29.21 21.37 -20.61
C ILE A 410 -30.28 22.27 -21.19
N ARG A 411 -31.25 21.67 -21.92
CA ARG A 411 -32.35 22.38 -22.62
C ARG A 411 -33.69 22.05 -22.04
#